data_a615f88d9bbd43077a3b7c4768a01bd7
#
_entry.id   a615f88d9bbd43077a3b7c4768a01bd7
#
_cell.length_a   1.000
_cell.length_b   1.000
_cell.length_c   1.000
_cell.angle_alpha   90.00
_cell.angle_beta   90.00
_cell.angle_gamma   90.00
#
_symmetry.space_group_name_H-M   'P 1'
#
loop_
_entity.id
_entity.type
_entity.pdbx_description
1 polymer ?
#
loop_
_entity_poly.entity_id
_entity_poly.type
_entity_poly.pdbx_seq_one_letter_code
_entity_poly.pdbx_strand_id
1 'polypeptide(L)'
;FALFILIIFTGYQIIKWIKTEKSDFKYGIFVFFIPLLLVLSVPISPLGADMASTRGITGVTGYSNKVTKKEITTKINDFHEILEDKIILNEKNFINQTEDIYNNIKDYRGKEIEMSGFSFTMDNFKKDQIGVGRMAVFCCAADAVMMGFICEKSGIEKIPENKWIEVDGTISSLSYKNKELPLIKIKRITEEATPKDTYLYFR
;
A
#
# COMPACT_ATOMS: atom_id res chain seq x y z
N PHE A 1 21.16 4.69 5.04
CA PHE A 1 22.31 5.60 5.16
C PHE A 1 22.41 6.12 6.59
N ALA A 2 21.32 6.68 7.17
CA ALA A 2 21.30 7.20 8.54
C ALA A 2 21.65 6.13 9.60
N LEU A 3 21.14 4.91 9.45
CA LEU A 3 21.39 3.79 10.37
C LEU A 3 22.86 3.37 10.37
N PHE A 4 23.51 3.42 9.22
CA PHE A 4 24.94 3.08 9.07
C PHE A 4 25.83 4.12 9.76
N ILE A 5 25.50 5.40 9.63
CA ILE A 5 26.19 6.49 10.31
C ILE A 5 26.01 6.37 11.84
N LEU A 6 24.83 6.00 12.29
CA LEU A 6 24.51 5.83 13.70
C LEU A 6 25.28 4.64 14.32
N ILE A 7 25.40 3.53 13.59
CA ILE A 7 26.20 2.37 14.02
C ILE A 7 27.69 2.72 14.10
N ILE A 8 28.23 3.44 13.10
CA ILE A 8 29.65 3.87 13.12
C ILE A 8 29.89 4.84 14.27
N PHE A 9 28.98 5.78 14.49
CA PHE A 9 29.12 6.78 15.56
C PHE A 9 29.02 6.14 16.95
N THR A 10 28.08 5.23 17.15
CA THR A 10 27.96 4.48 18.41
C THR A 10 29.16 3.57 18.65
N GLY A 11 29.65 2.87 17.61
CA GLY A 11 30.87 2.06 17.68
C GLY A 11 32.09 2.88 18.06
N TYR A 12 32.26 4.07 17.46
CA TYR A 12 33.34 4.98 17.79
C TYR A 12 33.26 5.47 19.26
N GLN A 13 32.07 5.78 19.76
CA GLN A 13 31.87 6.20 21.13
C GLN A 13 32.17 5.06 22.14
N ILE A 14 31.79 3.83 21.83
CA ILE A 14 32.10 2.66 22.65
C ILE A 14 33.59 2.42 22.71
N ILE A 15 34.31 2.49 21.59
CA ILE A 15 35.77 2.32 21.53
C ILE A 15 36.49 3.44 22.33
N LYS A 16 36.01 4.67 22.21
CA LYS A 16 36.53 5.81 22.97
C LYS A 16 36.30 5.62 24.47
N TRP A 17 35.13 5.12 24.87
CA TRP A 17 34.80 4.85 26.27
C TRP A 17 35.68 3.76 26.89
N ILE A 18 35.95 2.68 26.16
CA ILE A 18 36.84 1.59 26.60
C ILE A 18 38.30 2.09 26.78
N LYS A 19 38.70 3.09 25.99
CA LYS A 19 40.10 3.58 25.98
C LYS A 19 40.36 4.70 26.98
N THR A 20 39.33 5.30 27.57
CA THR A 20 39.46 6.46 28.48
C THR A 20 38.98 6.08 29.88
N GLU A 21 39.93 5.69 30.73
CA GLU A 21 39.69 5.22 32.11
C GLU A 21 39.19 6.28 33.11
N LYS A 22 39.04 7.54 32.66
CA LYS A 22 38.47 8.66 33.45
C LYS A 22 37.73 9.62 32.51
N SER A 23 36.51 9.32 32.17
CA SER A 23 35.63 10.30 31.54
C SER A 23 34.39 10.49 32.42
N ASP A 24 34.07 11.74 32.70
CA ASP A 24 32.86 12.10 33.48
C ASP A 24 31.62 11.46 32.86
N PHE A 25 31.14 10.44 33.50
CA PHE A 25 29.99 9.62 33.12
C PHE A 25 28.69 10.41 32.85
N LYS A 26 28.65 11.66 33.30
CA LYS A 26 27.48 12.52 33.19
C LYS A 26 27.08 12.93 31.77
N TYR A 27 28.01 13.07 30.85
CA TYR A 27 27.68 13.53 29.48
C TYR A 27 27.45 12.37 28.46
N GLY A 28 28.02 11.20 28.69
CA GLY A 28 27.85 10.03 27.82
C GLY A 28 26.39 9.52 27.76
N ILE A 29 25.68 9.64 28.85
CA ILE A 29 24.26 9.25 28.96
C ILE A 29 23.35 10.09 28.04
N PHE A 30 23.61 11.38 27.91
CA PHE A 30 22.81 12.27 27.07
C PHE A 30 22.89 11.92 25.58
N VAL A 31 24.02 11.40 25.11
CA VAL A 31 24.19 10.99 23.70
C VAL A 31 23.31 9.78 23.34
N PHE A 32 23.01 8.91 24.29
CA PHE A 32 22.08 7.79 24.09
C PHE A 32 20.62 8.21 24.21
N PHE A 33 20.30 9.17 25.06
CA PHE A 33 18.94 9.63 25.26
C PHE A 33 18.43 10.51 24.12
N ILE A 34 19.29 11.27 23.43
CA ILE A 34 18.89 12.14 22.32
C ILE A 34 18.22 11.35 21.18
N PRO A 35 18.81 10.28 20.59
CA PRO A 35 18.14 9.50 19.54
C PRO A 35 16.90 8.78 20.05
N LEU A 36 16.89 8.31 21.29
CA LEU A 36 15.72 7.70 21.90
C LEU A 36 14.55 8.69 22.04
N LEU A 37 14.84 9.92 22.50
CA LEU A 37 13.88 10.98 22.62
C LEU A 37 13.35 11.43 21.24
N LEU A 38 14.21 11.50 20.23
CA LEU A 38 13.80 11.78 18.85
C LEU A 38 12.86 10.72 18.30
N VAL A 39 13.14 9.44 18.52
CA VAL A 39 12.24 8.35 18.07
C VAL A 39 10.91 8.41 18.79
N LEU A 40 10.89 8.70 20.09
CA LEU A 40 9.65 8.83 20.88
C LEU A 40 8.85 10.10 20.53
N SER A 41 9.52 11.14 19.98
CA SER A 41 8.87 12.40 19.59
C SER A 41 8.21 12.33 18.20
N VAL A 42 8.53 11.32 17.38
CA VAL A 42 7.91 11.15 16.07
C VAL A 42 6.55 10.47 16.25
N PRO A 43 5.44 11.14 15.89
CA PRO A 43 4.13 10.52 15.97
C PRO A 43 4.09 9.32 15.03
N ILE A 44 3.65 8.17 15.56
CA ILE A 44 3.41 6.96 14.75
C ILE A 44 2.10 7.22 14.01
N SER A 45 2.18 7.80 12.82
CA SER A 45 1.03 7.89 11.93
C SER A 45 0.90 6.59 11.12
N PRO A 46 -0.31 6.08 10.91
CA PRO A 46 -0.52 4.95 10.01
C PRO A 46 -0.03 5.32 8.60
N LEU A 47 0.48 4.34 7.87
CA LEU A 47 0.90 4.50 6.49
C LEU A 47 -0.29 4.99 5.66
N GLY A 48 -0.21 6.21 5.18
CA GLY A 48 -1.28 6.92 4.49
C GLY A 48 -1.00 7.17 3.01
N ALA A 49 -1.72 8.12 2.43
CA ALA A 49 -1.63 8.51 1.03
C ALA A 49 -0.23 8.95 0.60
N ASP A 50 0.56 9.55 1.49
CA ASP A 50 1.92 9.98 1.17
C ASP A 50 2.81 8.80 0.73
N MET A 51 2.60 7.63 1.34
CA MET A 51 3.31 6.41 0.94
C MET A 51 2.78 5.86 -0.38
N ALA A 52 1.47 5.94 -0.62
CA ALA A 52 0.84 5.51 -1.87
C ALA A 52 1.28 6.40 -3.05
N SER A 53 1.32 7.71 -2.85
CA SER A 53 1.78 8.67 -3.88
C SER A 53 3.25 8.49 -4.23
N THR A 54 4.09 8.17 -3.25
CA THR A 54 5.54 8.01 -3.44
C THR A 54 5.92 6.66 -4.04
N ARG A 55 5.28 5.56 -3.62
CA ARG A 55 5.62 4.20 -4.05
C ARG A 55 4.80 3.70 -5.25
N GLY A 56 3.69 4.34 -5.55
CA GLY A 56 2.76 3.93 -6.60
C GLY A 56 1.93 2.69 -6.25
N ILE A 57 1.07 2.30 -7.19
CA ILE A 57 0.25 1.08 -7.07
C ILE A 57 1.08 -0.10 -7.56
N THR A 58 1.24 -1.12 -6.74
CA THR A 58 2.14 -2.26 -7.00
C THR A 58 1.74 -3.08 -8.22
N GLY A 59 0.47 -3.15 -8.57
CA GLY A 59 0.03 -3.76 -9.83
C GLY A 59 0.63 -3.11 -11.10
N VAL A 60 1.04 -1.83 -11.02
CA VAL A 60 1.63 -1.09 -12.14
C VAL A 60 3.15 -1.31 -12.28
N THR A 61 3.85 -1.59 -11.18
CA THR A 61 5.32 -1.60 -11.13
C THR A 61 5.98 -2.98 -11.07
N GLY A 62 5.21 -4.06 -11.16
CA GLY A 62 5.79 -5.37 -11.45
C GLY A 62 6.39 -6.12 -10.26
N TYR A 63 5.59 -6.42 -9.25
CA TYR A 63 5.92 -7.47 -8.29
C TYR A 63 5.81 -8.90 -8.91
N SER A 64 5.50 -8.96 -10.21
CA SER A 64 5.24 -10.16 -11.02
C SER A 64 6.43 -11.12 -11.19
N ASN A 65 7.61 -10.89 -10.59
CA ASN A 65 8.79 -11.68 -10.96
C ASN A 65 9.27 -12.70 -9.93
N LYS A 66 8.58 -12.97 -8.81
CA LYS A 66 9.13 -13.90 -7.80
C LYS A 66 8.17 -14.86 -7.09
N VAL A 67 6.91 -14.91 -7.44
CA VAL A 67 6.05 -15.99 -6.92
C VAL A 67 5.88 -17.04 -8.00
N THR A 68 6.47 -18.19 -7.76
CA THR A 68 6.50 -19.34 -8.68
C THR A 68 5.09 -19.77 -8.99
N LYS A 69 4.71 -19.70 -10.26
CA LYS A 69 3.40 -20.01 -10.89
C LYS A 69 2.80 -21.38 -10.52
N LYS A 70 3.43 -22.18 -9.68
CA LYS A 70 3.08 -23.58 -9.44
C LYS A 70 2.23 -23.84 -8.19
N GLU A 71 2.13 -22.91 -7.23
CA GLU A 71 1.35 -23.14 -6.00
C GLU A 71 0.01 -22.42 -5.96
N ILE A 72 -0.22 -21.46 -6.84
CA ILE A 72 -1.42 -20.61 -6.82
C ILE A 72 -2.63 -21.30 -7.50
N THR A 73 -2.39 -22.17 -8.47
CA THR A 73 -3.47 -22.76 -9.29
C THR A 73 -4.39 -23.72 -8.52
N THR A 74 -3.95 -24.26 -7.38
CA THR A 74 -4.73 -25.26 -6.63
C THR A 74 -5.62 -24.67 -5.54
N LYS A 75 -5.42 -23.40 -5.15
CA LYS A 75 -6.22 -22.72 -4.11
C LYS A 75 -7.25 -21.71 -4.64
N ILE A 76 -7.27 -21.45 -5.93
CA ILE A 76 -8.13 -20.42 -6.54
C ILE A 76 -9.61 -20.83 -6.58
N ASN A 77 -9.91 -22.14 -6.53
CA ASN A 77 -11.28 -22.63 -6.69
C ASN A 77 -12.20 -22.45 -5.46
N ASP A 78 -11.67 -22.08 -4.29
CA ASP A 78 -12.46 -21.98 -3.05
C ASP A 78 -12.90 -20.54 -2.68
N PHE A 79 -12.56 -19.52 -3.47
CA PHE A 79 -12.81 -18.13 -3.11
C PHE A 79 -13.67 -17.33 -4.09
N HIS A 80 -14.35 -17.99 -5.02
CA HIS A 80 -15.32 -17.31 -5.86
C HIS A 80 -16.65 -17.12 -5.13
N GLU A 81 -16.75 -16.08 -4.33
CA GLU A 81 -18.05 -15.51 -3.98
C GLU A 81 -18.50 -14.62 -5.14
N ILE A 82 -18.83 -15.27 -6.28
CA ILE A 82 -19.48 -14.60 -7.40
C ILE A 82 -20.98 -14.66 -7.14
N LEU A 83 -21.51 -13.65 -6.52
CA LEU A 83 -22.91 -13.33 -6.60
C LEU A 83 -23.15 -12.74 -8.01
N GLU A 84 -23.60 -13.58 -8.95
CA GLU A 84 -24.10 -13.22 -10.27
C GLU A 84 -23.43 -11.98 -10.90
N ASP A 85 -22.29 -12.16 -11.59
CA ASP A 85 -21.56 -11.14 -12.37
C ASP A 85 -20.88 -9.97 -11.60
N LYS A 86 -21.01 -9.89 -10.28
CA LYS A 86 -20.38 -8.83 -9.49
C LYS A 86 -19.22 -9.37 -8.62
N ILE A 87 -18.06 -8.74 -8.73
CA ILE A 87 -16.86 -9.06 -7.94
C ILE A 87 -16.85 -8.21 -6.69
N ILE A 88 -16.85 -8.83 -5.51
CA ILE A 88 -16.77 -8.13 -4.23
C ILE A 88 -15.40 -8.37 -3.62
N LEU A 89 -14.62 -7.28 -3.48
CA LEU A 89 -13.31 -7.32 -2.83
C LEU A 89 -13.44 -7.10 -1.33
N ASN A 90 -13.19 -8.14 -0.57
CA ASN A 90 -13.16 -8.12 0.89
C ASN A 90 -11.74 -8.39 1.42
N GLU A 91 -11.52 -8.31 2.72
CA GLU A 91 -10.20 -8.50 3.33
C GLU A 91 -9.52 -9.83 3.02
N LYS A 92 -10.28 -10.88 2.76
CA LYS A 92 -9.76 -12.23 2.54
C LYS A 92 -9.30 -12.45 1.10
N ASN A 93 -9.99 -11.83 0.13
CA ASN A 93 -9.75 -12.05 -1.30
C ASN A 93 -9.04 -10.87 -1.98
N PHE A 94 -8.94 -9.72 -1.33
CA PHE A 94 -8.46 -8.46 -1.95
C PHE A 94 -7.12 -8.64 -2.69
N ILE A 95 -6.12 -9.23 -2.04
CA ILE A 95 -4.79 -9.40 -2.61
C ILE A 95 -4.85 -10.30 -3.84
N ASN A 96 -5.36 -11.52 -3.66
CA ASN A 96 -5.38 -12.53 -4.73
C ASN A 96 -6.25 -12.10 -5.92
N GLN A 97 -7.42 -11.53 -5.64
CA GLN A 97 -8.34 -11.08 -6.67
C GLN A 97 -7.80 -9.86 -7.43
N THR A 98 -7.13 -8.93 -6.72
CA THR A 98 -6.46 -7.79 -7.37
C THR A 98 -5.36 -8.28 -8.31
N GLU A 99 -4.50 -9.20 -7.87
CA GLU A 99 -3.46 -9.79 -8.72
C GLU A 99 -4.05 -10.52 -9.93
N ASP A 100 -5.12 -11.28 -9.74
CA ASP A 100 -5.76 -12.01 -10.84
C ASP A 100 -6.35 -11.04 -11.88
N ILE A 101 -7.03 -9.97 -11.45
CA ILE A 101 -7.55 -8.94 -12.35
C ILE A 101 -6.42 -8.27 -13.14
N TYR A 102 -5.26 -7.97 -12.52
CA TYR A 102 -4.11 -7.40 -13.22
C TYR A 102 -3.50 -8.35 -14.25
N ASN A 103 -3.45 -9.64 -13.95
CA ASN A 103 -2.86 -10.64 -14.82
C ASN A 103 -3.80 -11.05 -15.98
N ASN A 104 -5.10 -11.01 -15.75
CA ASN A 104 -6.12 -11.52 -16.66
C ASN A 104 -7.19 -10.46 -17.01
N ILE A 105 -6.79 -9.19 -17.17
CA ILE A 105 -7.71 -8.06 -17.37
C ILE A 105 -8.75 -8.28 -18.48
N LYS A 106 -8.42 -9.05 -19.51
CA LYS A 106 -9.32 -9.34 -20.63
C LYS A 106 -10.56 -10.11 -20.18
N ASP A 107 -10.42 -10.99 -19.18
CA ASP A 107 -11.49 -11.85 -18.66
C ASP A 107 -12.41 -11.11 -17.68
N TYR A 108 -11.93 -9.97 -17.17
CA TYR A 108 -12.62 -9.15 -16.18
C TYR A 108 -13.26 -7.89 -16.76
N ARG A 109 -12.91 -7.50 -17.97
CA ARG A 109 -13.44 -6.29 -18.60
C ARG A 109 -14.95 -6.37 -18.75
N GLY A 110 -15.66 -5.35 -18.28
CA GLY A 110 -17.11 -5.25 -18.31
C GLY A 110 -17.82 -5.81 -17.09
N LYS A 111 -17.13 -6.57 -16.23
CA LYS A 111 -17.71 -7.07 -14.98
C LYS A 111 -17.86 -5.95 -13.96
N GLU A 112 -18.86 -6.07 -13.11
CA GLU A 112 -19.05 -5.14 -11.99
C GLU A 112 -18.10 -5.49 -10.84
N ILE A 113 -17.65 -4.44 -10.13
CA ILE A 113 -16.76 -4.58 -8.99
C ILE A 113 -17.17 -3.65 -7.86
N GLU A 114 -17.11 -4.18 -6.64
CA GLU A 114 -17.28 -3.42 -5.40
C GLU A 114 -16.01 -3.58 -4.56
N MET A 115 -15.50 -2.48 -4.04
CA MET A 115 -14.31 -2.49 -3.23
C MET A 115 -14.29 -1.32 -2.24
N SER A 116 -13.78 -1.58 -1.03
CA SER A 116 -13.46 -0.54 -0.06
C SER A 116 -11.96 -0.34 0.04
N GLY A 117 -11.54 0.90 0.08
CA GLY A 117 -10.15 1.25 0.20
C GLY A 117 -9.91 2.71 0.49
N PHE A 118 -8.65 3.03 0.62
CA PHE A 118 -8.17 4.35 0.88
C PHE A 118 -7.98 5.12 -0.44
N SER A 119 -8.49 6.34 -0.52
CA SER A 119 -8.38 7.20 -1.70
C SER A 119 -7.10 8.02 -1.69
N PHE A 120 -6.41 8.10 -2.82
CA PHE A 120 -5.19 8.88 -2.99
C PHE A 120 -5.03 9.36 -4.43
N THR A 121 -4.22 10.40 -4.62
CA THR A 121 -3.85 10.90 -5.95
C THR A 121 -2.36 10.75 -6.20
N MET A 122 -1.97 10.79 -7.46
CA MET A 122 -0.59 10.79 -7.92
C MET A 122 -0.42 11.84 -9.01
N ASP A 123 0.78 12.41 -9.14
CA ASP A 123 1.09 13.49 -10.09
C ASP A 123 0.76 13.15 -11.56
N ASN A 124 0.78 11.86 -11.90
CA ASN A 124 0.50 11.37 -13.24
C ASN A 124 -0.97 10.99 -13.49
N PHE A 125 -1.84 11.17 -12.51
CA PHE A 125 -3.28 10.93 -12.69
C PHE A 125 -3.94 12.09 -13.42
N LYS A 126 -4.96 11.77 -14.23
CA LYS A 126 -5.86 12.78 -14.79
C LYS A 126 -6.74 13.38 -13.72
N LYS A 127 -7.33 14.55 -14.00
CA LYS A 127 -8.20 15.26 -13.04
C LYS A 127 -9.43 14.47 -12.60
N ASP A 128 -9.87 13.53 -13.41
CA ASP A 128 -11.01 12.64 -13.20
C ASP A 128 -10.61 11.25 -12.66
N GLN A 129 -9.33 11.07 -12.31
CA GLN A 129 -8.78 9.82 -11.82
C GLN A 129 -8.33 9.93 -10.35
N ILE A 130 -8.58 8.86 -9.61
CA ILE A 130 -8.08 8.62 -8.26
C ILE A 130 -7.54 7.20 -8.15
N GLY A 131 -6.65 6.97 -7.21
CA GLY A 131 -6.31 5.64 -6.75
C GLY A 131 -7.21 5.24 -5.58
N VAL A 132 -7.69 4.01 -5.59
CA VAL A 132 -8.38 3.40 -4.46
C VAL A 132 -7.74 2.07 -4.17
N GLY A 133 -7.30 1.86 -2.93
CA GLY A 133 -6.60 0.65 -2.59
C GLY A 133 -6.38 0.46 -1.09
N ARG A 134 -5.70 -0.62 -0.74
CA ARG A 134 -5.33 -0.97 0.62
C ARG A 134 -3.85 -1.28 0.71
N MET A 135 -3.24 -1.01 1.86
CA MET A 135 -1.86 -1.39 2.14
C MET A 135 -1.75 -2.87 2.45
N ALA A 136 -0.99 -3.60 1.66
CA ALA A 136 -0.65 -5.00 1.90
C ALA A 136 0.74 -5.11 2.52
N VAL A 137 0.87 -5.90 3.58
CA VAL A 137 2.09 -6.06 4.38
C VAL A 137 2.49 -7.53 4.35
N PHE A 138 3.76 -7.80 4.06
CA PHE A 138 4.32 -9.16 4.06
C PHE A 138 4.88 -9.55 5.43
N CYS A 139 5.79 -8.76 5.97
CA CYS A 139 6.41 -9.03 7.25
C CYS A 139 6.37 -7.85 8.22
N CYS A 140 6.44 -6.63 7.74
CA CYS A 140 6.44 -5.42 8.58
C CYS A 140 6.04 -4.16 7.79
N ALA A 141 5.79 -3.06 8.47
CA ALA A 141 5.39 -1.80 7.84
C ALA A 141 6.39 -1.27 6.79
N ALA A 142 7.67 -1.66 6.86
CA ALA A 142 8.68 -1.23 5.89
C ALA A 142 8.51 -1.87 4.50
N ASP A 143 7.86 -3.03 4.41
CA ASP A 143 7.58 -3.72 3.15
C ASP A 143 6.16 -3.49 2.61
N ALA A 144 5.39 -2.66 3.30
CA ALA A 144 4.03 -2.35 2.90
C ALA A 144 3.96 -1.78 1.48
N VAL A 145 3.06 -2.32 0.69
CA VAL A 145 2.80 -1.90 -0.68
C VAL A 145 1.33 -1.52 -0.86
N MET A 146 1.06 -0.53 -1.71
CA MET A 146 -0.31 -0.17 -2.06
C MET A 146 -0.82 -1.11 -3.15
N MET A 147 -1.88 -1.85 -2.86
CA MET A 147 -2.61 -2.67 -3.82
C MET A 147 -3.98 -2.06 -4.06
N GLY A 148 -4.40 -1.98 -5.31
CA GLY A 148 -5.69 -1.38 -5.68
C GLY A 148 -5.76 -1.02 -7.15
N PHE A 149 -6.66 -0.11 -7.49
CA PHE A 149 -6.95 0.24 -8.87
C PHE A 149 -6.97 1.75 -9.07
N ILE A 150 -6.71 2.16 -10.31
CA ILE A 150 -7.05 3.49 -10.77
C ILE A 150 -8.55 3.49 -11.05
N CYS A 151 -9.24 4.46 -10.49
CA CYS A 151 -10.66 4.66 -10.63
C CYS A 151 -10.92 5.97 -11.37
N GLU A 152 -11.89 6.00 -12.27
CA GLU A 152 -12.24 7.15 -13.10
C GLU A 152 -13.74 7.40 -13.04
N LYS A 153 -14.12 8.66 -12.86
CA LYS A 153 -15.52 9.10 -12.93
C LYS A 153 -15.61 10.47 -13.56
N SER A 154 -16.32 10.57 -14.66
CA SER A 154 -16.60 11.84 -15.31
C SER A 154 -17.50 12.72 -14.41
N GLY A 155 -17.12 13.98 -14.24
CA GLY A 155 -17.96 14.98 -13.57
C GLY A 155 -17.88 14.98 -12.06
N ILE A 156 -16.81 14.48 -11.47
CA ILE A 156 -16.64 14.56 -10.02
C ILE A 156 -16.01 15.90 -9.63
N GLU A 157 -16.81 16.70 -8.92
CA GLU A 157 -16.29 17.68 -8.01
C GLU A 157 -15.54 16.95 -6.89
N LYS A 158 -14.21 17.10 -6.87
CA LYS A 158 -13.31 16.77 -5.77
C LYS A 158 -13.64 15.50 -4.99
N ILE A 159 -13.15 14.35 -5.42
CA ILE A 159 -13.13 13.17 -4.56
C ILE A 159 -12.24 13.48 -3.37
N PRO A 160 -12.69 13.25 -2.13
CA PRO A 160 -11.87 13.50 -0.96
C PRO A 160 -10.64 12.62 -0.98
N GLU A 161 -9.47 13.25 -0.95
CA GLU A 161 -8.20 12.57 -0.76
C GLU A 161 -8.03 12.15 0.69
N ASN A 162 -7.29 11.08 0.91
CA ASN A 162 -7.02 10.56 2.25
C ASN A 162 -8.28 10.13 3.02
N LYS A 163 -9.27 9.63 2.31
CA LYS A 163 -10.51 9.12 2.89
C LYS A 163 -10.67 7.63 2.61
N TRP A 164 -11.32 6.97 3.53
CA TRP A 164 -11.79 5.62 3.30
C TRP A 164 -13.10 5.67 2.53
N ILE A 165 -13.15 5.01 1.39
CA ILE A 165 -14.31 5.02 0.50
C ILE A 165 -14.64 3.62 -0.01
N GLU A 166 -15.91 3.36 -0.19
CA GLU A 166 -16.44 2.25 -0.98
C GLU A 166 -16.70 2.73 -2.40
N VAL A 167 -16.29 1.93 -3.37
CA VAL A 167 -16.47 2.19 -4.79
C VAL A 167 -17.23 1.04 -5.42
N ASP A 168 -18.34 1.34 -6.06
CA ASP A 168 -19.03 0.50 -7.03
C ASP A 168 -18.67 0.96 -8.44
N GLY A 169 -18.33 0.04 -9.31
CA GLY A 169 -17.98 0.40 -10.68
C GLY A 169 -17.94 -0.77 -11.64
N THR A 170 -17.46 -0.50 -12.83
CA THR A 170 -17.26 -1.50 -13.89
C THR A 170 -15.78 -1.55 -14.25
N ILE A 171 -15.24 -2.76 -14.34
CA ILE A 171 -13.86 -2.98 -14.74
C ILE A 171 -13.71 -2.64 -16.23
N SER A 172 -12.79 -1.76 -16.52
CA SER A 172 -12.34 -1.34 -17.85
C SER A 172 -10.84 -1.49 -17.93
N SER A 173 -10.24 -1.04 -19.01
CA SER A 173 -8.78 -1.02 -19.12
C SER A 173 -8.28 0.32 -19.64
N LEU A 174 -7.05 0.62 -19.26
CA LEU A 174 -6.32 1.76 -19.77
C LEU A 174 -4.95 1.29 -20.31
N SER A 175 -4.49 1.87 -21.41
CA SER A 175 -3.15 1.58 -21.95
C SER A 175 -2.12 2.52 -21.32
N TYR A 176 -1.11 1.93 -20.68
CA TYR A 176 -0.01 2.66 -20.07
C TYR A 176 1.32 1.98 -20.42
N LYS A 177 2.23 2.69 -21.09
CA LYS A 177 3.56 2.17 -21.49
C LYS A 177 3.48 0.79 -22.17
N ASN A 178 2.59 0.64 -23.15
CA ASN A 178 2.34 -0.60 -23.89
C ASN A 178 1.83 -1.79 -23.04
N LYS A 179 1.35 -1.53 -21.83
CA LYS A 179 0.66 -2.52 -20.99
C LYS A 179 -0.79 -2.11 -20.81
N GLU A 180 -1.66 -3.09 -20.78
CA GLU A 180 -3.05 -2.91 -20.40
C GLU A 180 -3.18 -3.01 -18.88
N LEU A 181 -3.69 -1.96 -18.25
CA LEU A 181 -3.90 -1.89 -16.82
C LEU A 181 -5.40 -1.84 -16.52
N PRO A 182 -5.86 -2.46 -15.43
CA PRO A 182 -7.24 -2.34 -15.00
C PRO A 182 -7.55 -0.90 -14.57
N LEU A 183 -8.72 -0.44 -15.01
CA LEU A 183 -9.30 0.86 -14.68
C LEU A 183 -10.74 0.61 -14.22
N ILE A 184 -11.14 1.15 -13.11
CA ILE A 184 -12.52 1.04 -12.63
C ILE A 184 -13.28 2.32 -13.02
N LYS A 185 -14.31 2.16 -13.86
CA LYS A 185 -15.27 3.22 -14.13
C LYS A 185 -16.29 3.28 -13.01
N ILE A 186 -16.24 4.33 -12.21
CA ILE A 186 -17.02 4.47 -11.00
C ILE A 186 -18.48 4.76 -11.36
N LYS A 187 -19.40 3.99 -10.76
CA LYS A 187 -20.85 4.24 -10.76
C LYS A 187 -21.28 4.97 -9.51
N ARG A 188 -20.79 4.53 -8.34
CA ARG A 188 -21.13 5.09 -7.03
C ARG A 188 -19.88 5.15 -6.14
N ILE A 189 -19.83 6.19 -5.31
CA ILE A 189 -18.86 6.34 -4.23
C ILE A 189 -19.62 6.61 -2.95
N THR A 190 -19.20 5.95 -1.88
CA THR A 190 -19.70 6.19 -0.53
C THR A 190 -18.51 6.39 0.40
N GLU A 191 -18.52 7.46 1.19
CA GLU A 191 -17.50 7.65 2.23
C GLU A 191 -17.79 6.71 3.39
N GLU A 192 -16.80 5.96 3.82
CA GLU A 192 -16.90 5.01 4.92
C GLU A 192 -16.04 5.41 6.11
N ALA A 193 -16.39 4.90 7.28
CA ALA A 193 -15.54 5.00 8.44
C ALA A 193 -14.27 4.15 8.22
N THR A 194 -13.12 4.66 8.63
CA THR A 194 -11.87 3.89 8.57
C THR A 194 -12.03 2.58 9.34
N PRO A 195 -11.80 1.43 8.72
CA PRO A 195 -11.91 0.15 9.40
C PRO A 195 -10.86 0.01 10.49
N LYS A 196 -11.11 -0.87 11.45
CA LYS A 196 -10.18 -1.14 12.55
C LYS A 196 -8.86 -1.71 12.02
N ASP A 197 -8.93 -2.60 11.03
CA ASP A 197 -7.77 -3.19 10.34
C ASP A 197 -7.62 -2.57 8.97
N THR A 198 -6.73 -1.58 8.85
CA THR A 198 -6.46 -0.85 7.60
C THR A 198 -5.51 -1.61 6.69
N TYR A 199 -4.76 -2.57 7.23
CA TYR A 199 -3.75 -3.34 6.51
C TYR A 199 -4.26 -4.72 6.12
N LEU A 200 -3.79 -5.19 4.96
CA LEU A 200 -3.95 -6.58 4.52
C LEU A 200 -2.65 -7.34 4.79
N TYR A 201 -2.76 -8.59 5.18
CA TYR A 201 -1.61 -9.44 5.43
C TYR A 201 -1.63 -10.62 4.46
N PHE A 202 -0.48 -10.90 3.84
CA PHE A 202 -0.29 -12.10 3.06
C PHE A 202 -0.32 -13.32 3.99
N ARG A 203 -1.23 -14.24 3.74
CA ARG A 203 -1.39 -15.48 4.53
C ARG A 203 -1.22 -16.70 3.65
#